data_5690bc52be414c425e8e513d2cc00f21
#
_entry.id   5690bc52be414c425e8e513d2cc00f21
#
_cell.length_a   1.000
_cell.length_b   1.000
_cell.length_c   1.000
_cell.angle_alpha   90.00
_cell.angle_beta   90.00
_cell.angle_gamma   90.00
#
_symmetry.space_group_name_H-M   'P 1'
#
loop_
_entity.id
_entity.type
_entity.pdbx_description
1 polymer ?
#
loop_
_entity_poly.entity_id
_entity_poly.type
_entity_poly.pdbx_seq_one_letter_code
_entity_poly.pdbx_strand_id
1 'polypeptide(L)'
;IGSGLVGSEMCIRDRNYGYKDRYLFEGNFRYDGSSRFAKGNRWGIFPSFSAGWRLSEEEFMKDIPWIYNLKLRASWGQLGNERIDLFRYVDLMNLKVIKNDGSITDYNYPLNGAMQSGAAITAYNDPNITWETTTMTNVGIDASLLNGNLDFSFEFFDKRTSDILRKVTLPDQVGGLDGPIRNIGEVSNKGFELNMGYRNNIGNFRYEVNGNMTFIKNKIVSLKGQTIIDGMFILEEGKPIDSYYMLHAIGIFQSEEEIKNSPYQTAATKPGYLKFEDTNGDGKITEDDRQIRGGVIPKITYGFNINLGYKNWDLSAFFQGVTDVYTYGDRIGATPLWFGCGLPEQWLTDAWTPERGTSATLPILTTYEGCLNENFRTNDFWLRNASYLRLKNLQLSYNVPVSFLKSGVVKRLKVFVNAQNLFTFSPMKDFDPEKNLKGSNWYAYPSVRTYTAGVNVTF
;
A
#
# COMPACT_ATOMS: atom_id res chain seq x y z
N ILE A 1 23.81 -14.57 -37.20
CA ILE A 1 23.00 -14.00 -36.10
C ILE A 1 23.81 -14.25 -34.84
N GLY A 2 24.46 -13.20 -34.31
CA GLY A 2 25.21 -13.32 -33.08
C GLY A 2 24.27 -13.76 -31.95
N SER A 3 24.79 -14.59 -31.03
CA SER A 3 24.11 -15.02 -29.81
C SER A 3 23.79 -13.81 -28.94
N GLY A 4 22.70 -13.12 -29.28
CA GLY A 4 22.18 -12.02 -28.47
C GLY A 4 21.31 -12.59 -27.36
N LEU A 5 21.42 -12.02 -26.15
CA LEU A 5 20.52 -12.30 -25.05
C LEU A 5 19.06 -12.07 -25.52
N VAL A 6 18.22 -13.08 -25.38
CA VAL A 6 16.77 -13.01 -25.66
C VAL A 6 16.06 -13.41 -24.35
N GLY A 7 15.30 -12.47 -23.78
CA GLY A 7 14.68 -12.67 -22.47
C GLY A 7 15.57 -12.21 -21.31
N SER A 8 15.53 -12.93 -20.21
CA SER A 8 16.37 -12.70 -19.02
C SER A 8 17.21 -13.93 -18.70
N GLU A 9 18.43 -13.71 -18.27
CA GLU A 9 19.36 -14.75 -17.76
C GLU A 9 19.79 -14.39 -16.35
N MET A 10 20.01 -15.40 -15.51
CA MET A 10 20.42 -15.22 -14.12
C MET A 10 21.46 -16.26 -13.74
N CYS A 11 22.60 -15.78 -13.25
CA CYS A 11 23.66 -16.61 -12.68
C CYS A 11 23.79 -16.30 -11.19
N ILE A 12 23.64 -17.31 -10.35
CA ILE A 12 23.75 -17.18 -8.88
C ILE A 12 24.93 -17.97 -8.38
N ARG A 13 25.66 -17.38 -7.43
CA ARG A 13 26.69 -18.07 -6.66
C ARG A 13 26.55 -17.65 -5.20
N ASP A 14 26.32 -18.63 -4.32
CA ASP A 14 26.18 -18.46 -2.89
C ASP A 14 27.25 -19.23 -2.11
N ARG A 15 27.60 -18.71 -0.95
CA ARG A 15 28.43 -19.35 0.03
C ARG A 15 27.96 -19.07 1.43
N ASN A 16 27.84 -20.16 2.20
CA ASN A 16 27.49 -20.14 3.61
C ASN A 16 28.70 -20.64 4.41
N TYR A 17 29.04 -19.93 5.48
CA TYR A 17 30.08 -20.28 6.40
C TYR A 17 29.60 -20.18 7.85
N GLY A 18 29.76 -21.25 8.61
CA GLY A 18 29.49 -21.31 10.05
C GLY A 18 30.75 -21.70 10.83
N TYR A 19 31.07 -20.90 11.85
CA TYR A 19 32.19 -21.22 12.75
C TYR A 19 31.65 -21.50 14.15
N LYS A 20 31.88 -22.75 14.63
CA LYS A 20 31.46 -23.27 15.94
C LYS A 20 29.96 -23.01 16.25
N ASP A 21 29.11 -22.98 15.24
CA ASP A 21 27.70 -22.62 15.35
C ASP A 21 27.42 -21.24 16.03
N ARG A 22 28.45 -20.43 16.22
CA ARG A 22 28.36 -19.10 16.86
C ARG A 22 28.32 -17.97 15.83
N TYR A 23 29.24 -18.04 14.86
CA TYR A 23 29.40 -17.01 13.83
C TYR A 23 28.93 -17.57 12.49
N LEU A 24 27.95 -16.90 11.90
CA LEU A 24 27.32 -17.32 10.65
C LEU A 24 27.54 -16.22 9.63
N PHE A 25 28.03 -16.58 8.45
CA PHE A 25 28.21 -15.66 7.33
C PHE A 25 27.63 -16.26 6.07
N GLU A 26 26.99 -15.43 5.28
CA GLU A 26 26.48 -15.78 3.96
C GLU A 26 26.82 -14.68 2.97
N GLY A 27 27.29 -15.08 1.79
CA GLY A 27 27.57 -14.17 0.69
C GLY A 27 26.96 -14.72 -0.58
N ASN A 28 26.13 -13.91 -1.22
CA ASN A 28 25.49 -14.21 -2.49
C ASN A 28 25.91 -13.21 -3.55
N PHE A 29 26.21 -13.68 -4.74
CA PHE A 29 26.45 -12.88 -5.94
C PHE A 29 25.50 -13.30 -7.04
N ARG A 30 24.71 -12.35 -7.51
CA ARG A 30 23.81 -12.57 -8.63
C ARG A 30 24.21 -11.66 -9.79
N TYR A 31 24.35 -12.26 -10.95
CA TYR A 31 24.66 -11.59 -12.20
C TYR A 31 23.50 -11.84 -13.16
N ASP A 32 22.70 -10.81 -13.39
CA ASP A 32 21.47 -10.88 -14.16
C ASP A 32 21.63 -10.15 -15.49
N GLY A 33 21.07 -10.72 -16.55
CA GLY A 33 21.02 -10.12 -17.88
C GLY A 33 19.61 -9.97 -18.40
N SER A 34 19.30 -8.84 -19.04
CA SER A 34 18.00 -8.59 -19.64
C SER A 34 18.11 -7.99 -21.04
N SER A 35 17.34 -8.54 -21.98
CA SER A 35 17.21 -7.99 -23.34
C SER A 35 16.35 -6.72 -23.41
N ARG A 36 15.70 -6.33 -22.31
CA ARG A 36 14.89 -5.11 -22.21
C ARG A 36 15.72 -3.84 -22.24
N PHE A 37 17.03 -3.96 -22.00
CA PHE A 37 17.98 -2.85 -21.99
C PHE A 37 18.88 -2.86 -23.23
N ALA A 38 19.42 -1.70 -23.60
CA ALA A 38 20.36 -1.54 -24.70
C ALA A 38 21.67 -2.31 -24.43
N LYS A 39 22.40 -2.61 -25.50
CA LYS A 39 23.72 -3.23 -25.40
C LYS A 39 24.64 -2.33 -24.56
N GLY A 40 25.19 -2.88 -23.49
CA GLY A 40 26.00 -2.12 -22.49
C GLY A 40 25.28 -1.98 -21.14
N ASN A 41 23.93 -1.91 -21.11
CA ASN A 41 23.15 -1.79 -19.88
C ASN A 41 22.38 -3.08 -19.51
N ARG A 42 22.58 -4.15 -20.28
CA ARG A 42 21.85 -5.41 -20.14
C ARG A 42 22.15 -6.15 -18.86
N TRP A 43 23.36 -6.00 -18.33
CA TRP A 43 23.85 -6.80 -17.23
C TRP A 43 23.92 -5.99 -15.94
N GLY A 44 23.40 -6.56 -14.85
CA GLY A 44 23.48 -6.03 -13.50
C GLY A 44 24.12 -7.02 -12.53
N ILE A 45 24.86 -6.50 -11.54
CA ILE A 45 25.45 -7.28 -10.45
C ILE A 45 24.72 -6.92 -9.17
N PHE A 46 24.21 -7.92 -8.47
CA PHE A 46 23.43 -7.75 -7.25
C PHE A 46 24.02 -8.62 -6.13
N PRO A 47 25.00 -8.10 -5.38
CA PRO A 47 25.58 -8.77 -4.24
C PRO A 47 24.67 -8.70 -3.02
N SER A 48 24.78 -9.71 -2.14
CA SER A 48 24.20 -9.65 -0.80
C SER A 48 25.06 -10.39 0.21
N PHE A 49 25.09 -9.86 1.44
CA PHE A 49 25.86 -10.41 2.54
C PHE A 49 25.01 -10.44 3.79
N SER A 50 25.13 -11.48 4.58
CA SER A 50 24.54 -11.56 5.90
C SER A 50 25.54 -12.07 6.94
N ALA A 51 25.39 -11.58 8.16
CA ALA A 51 26.15 -12.04 9.30
C ALA A 51 25.20 -12.30 10.49
N GLY A 52 25.46 -13.37 11.21
CA GLY A 52 24.74 -13.72 12.42
C GLY A 52 25.72 -14.11 13.53
N TRP A 53 25.45 -13.59 14.74
CA TRP A 53 26.18 -13.96 15.93
C TRP A 53 25.23 -14.57 16.94
N ARG A 54 25.40 -15.86 17.24
CA ARG A 54 24.62 -16.57 18.26
C ARG A 54 25.26 -16.34 19.62
N LEU A 55 24.88 -15.25 20.28
CA LEU A 55 25.39 -14.84 21.58
C LEU A 55 25.16 -15.91 22.65
N SER A 56 24.02 -16.59 22.60
CA SER A 56 23.68 -17.68 23.55
C SER A 56 24.69 -18.84 23.56
N GLU A 57 25.48 -19.00 22.48
CA GLU A 57 26.51 -20.05 22.40
C GLU A 57 27.86 -19.62 22.99
N GLU A 58 28.00 -18.35 23.41
CA GLU A 58 29.23 -17.87 24.05
C GLU A 58 29.34 -18.31 25.50
N GLU A 59 30.57 -18.55 25.97
CA GLU A 59 30.84 -19.07 27.33
C GLU A 59 30.24 -18.15 28.42
N PHE A 60 30.32 -16.81 28.24
CA PHE A 60 29.81 -15.84 29.20
C PHE A 60 28.28 -15.78 29.28
N MET A 61 27.56 -16.39 28.35
CA MET A 61 26.09 -16.44 28.30
C MET A 61 25.53 -17.74 28.89
N LYS A 62 26.35 -18.77 29.07
CA LYS A 62 25.91 -20.10 29.54
C LYS A 62 25.35 -20.08 30.97
N ASP A 63 25.80 -19.14 31.77
CA ASP A 63 25.36 -18.99 33.17
C ASP A 63 24.02 -18.22 33.32
N ILE A 64 23.39 -17.87 32.20
CA ILE A 64 22.12 -17.11 32.15
C ILE A 64 20.97 -18.03 31.74
N PRO A 65 20.35 -18.78 32.66
CA PRO A 65 19.44 -19.87 32.32
C PRO A 65 18.10 -19.44 31.68
N TRP A 66 17.72 -18.18 31.82
CA TRP A 66 16.47 -17.65 31.25
C TRP A 66 16.61 -17.23 29.78
N ILE A 67 17.83 -17.18 29.23
CA ILE A 67 18.11 -16.94 27.82
C ILE A 67 18.35 -18.30 27.14
N TYR A 68 17.36 -18.79 26.41
CA TYR A 68 17.47 -20.06 25.69
C TYR A 68 18.20 -19.89 24.35
N ASN A 69 17.91 -18.81 23.63
CA ASN A 69 18.60 -18.46 22.38
C ASN A 69 18.65 -16.93 22.27
N LEU A 70 19.81 -16.41 21.86
CA LEU A 70 20.00 -14.99 21.58
C LEU A 70 20.93 -14.85 20.38
N LYS A 71 20.41 -14.23 19.31
CA LYS A 71 21.14 -14.04 18.04
C LYS A 71 21.03 -12.59 17.59
N LEU A 72 22.18 -11.99 17.31
CA LEU A 72 22.26 -10.75 16.55
C LEU A 72 22.43 -11.08 15.07
N ARG A 73 21.77 -10.30 14.21
CA ARG A 73 21.90 -10.47 12.76
C ARG A 73 21.99 -9.12 12.07
N ALA A 74 22.76 -9.10 11.01
CA ALA A 74 22.85 -7.96 10.11
C ALA A 74 22.91 -8.49 8.67
N SER A 75 22.26 -7.79 7.76
CA SER A 75 22.33 -8.09 6.33
C SER A 75 22.32 -6.81 5.50
N TRP A 76 22.98 -6.90 4.37
CA TRP A 76 22.98 -5.90 3.33
C TRP A 76 22.92 -6.60 1.98
N GLY A 77 22.12 -6.06 1.06
CA GLY A 77 22.04 -6.64 -0.27
C GLY A 77 21.38 -5.73 -1.28
N GLN A 78 21.61 -6.07 -2.55
CA GLN A 78 21.04 -5.38 -3.70
C GLN A 78 20.19 -6.33 -4.53
N LEU A 79 19.10 -5.79 -5.08
CA LEU A 79 18.20 -6.47 -6.01
C LEU A 79 17.95 -5.56 -7.22
N GLY A 80 18.00 -6.14 -8.41
CA GLY A 80 17.63 -5.47 -9.67
C GLY A 80 16.19 -5.74 -10.05
N ASN A 81 15.56 -4.72 -10.64
CA ASN A 81 14.25 -4.83 -11.25
C ASN A 81 14.32 -4.38 -12.72
N GLU A 82 13.79 -5.21 -13.63
CA GLU A 82 13.76 -4.97 -15.07
C GLU A 82 12.36 -4.71 -15.63
N ARG A 83 11.39 -4.41 -14.77
CA ARG A 83 9.98 -4.27 -15.15
C ARG A 83 9.73 -3.03 -16.00
N ILE A 84 10.07 -3.14 -17.28
CA ILE A 84 9.71 -2.20 -18.35
C ILE A 84 9.17 -2.96 -19.56
N ASP A 85 8.44 -2.26 -20.40
CA ASP A 85 8.03 -2.81 -21.69
C ASP A 85 9.25 -3.08 -22.58
N LEU A 86 9.08 -3.97 -23.55
CA LEU A 86 10.11 -4.28 -24.53
C LEU A 86 10.41 -3.07 -25.42
N PHE A 87 11.66 -2.94 -25.86
CA PHE A 87 12.14 -1.95 -26.84
C PHE A 87 12.02 -0.47 -26.40
N ARG A 88 11.90 -0.17 -25.08
CA ARG A 88 11.87 1.20 -24.57
C ARG A 88 13.20 1.95 -24.70
N TYR A 89 14.23 1.32 -25.22
CA TYR A 89 15.51 1.92 -25.55
C TYR A 89 15.72 2.24 -27.03
N VAL A 90 14.69 2.01 -27.87
CA VAL A 90 14.72 2.26 -29.32
C VAL A 90 13.48 3.04 -29.71
N ASP A 91 13.66 4.11 -30.48
CA ASP A 91 12.53 4.84 -31.03
C ASP A 91 11.83 3.99 -32.10
N LEU A 92 10.55 3.79 -31.92
CA LEU A 92 9.70 3.00 -32.81
C LEU A 92 8.84 3.91 -33.64
N MET A 93 8.80 3.64 -34.94
CA MET A 93 7.85 4.25 -35.86
C MET A 93 6.54 3.44 -35.84
N ASN A 94 5.46 4.11 -35.50
CA ASN A 94 4.13 3.52 -35.55
C ASN A 94 3.42 3.88 -36.88
N LEU A 95 2.88 2.86 -37.54
CA LEU A 95 2.03 3.01 -38.72
C LEU A 95 0.57 3.26 -38.33
N LYS A 96 0.17 2.78 -37.15
CA LYS A 96 -1.19 2.88 -36.63
C LYS A 96 -1.15 3.14 -35.12
N VAL A 97 -2.06 3.95 -34.61
CA VAL A 97 -2.29 4.12 -33.16
C VAL A 97 -3.57 3.41 -32.77
N ILE A 98 -3.47 2.52 -31.78
CA ILE A 98 -4.64 1.96 -31.09
C ILE A 98 -4.87 2.84 -29.86
N LYS A 99 -5.98 3.57 -29.84
CA LYS A 99 -6.37 4.40 -28.68
C LYS A 99 -6.91 3.55 -27.55
N ASN A 100 -6.98 4.13 -26.34
CA ASN A 100 -7.49 3.46 -25.14
C ASN A 100 -8.94 2.96 -25.27
N ASP A 101 -9.73 3.54 -26.19
CA ASP A 101 -11.08 3.13 -26.51
C ASP A 101 -11.15 1.99 -27.55
N GLY A 102 -9.99 1.46 -27.97
CA GLY A 102 -9.88 0.42 -28.97
C GLY A 102 -9.96 0.93 -30.44
N SER A 103 -10.18 2.23 -30.66
CA SER A 103 -10.19 2.79 -32.01
C SER A 103 -8.77 2.82 -32.58
N ILE A 104 -8.69 2.55 -33.91
CA ILE A 104 -7.44 2.59 -34.65
C ILE A 104 -7.40 3.89 -35.43
N THR A 105 -6.35 4.66 -35.26
CA THR A 105 -6.07 5.86 -36.03
C THR A 105 -4.84 5.63 -36.90
N ASP A 106 -4.98 5.76 -38.21
CA ASP A 106 -3.86 5.69 -39.15
C ASP A 106 -3.21 7.09 -39.25
N TYR A 107 -1.88 7.13 -39.36
CA TYR A 107 -1.15 8.35 -39.69
C TYR A 107 -1.23 8.58 -41.19
N ASN A 108 -2.38 9.06 -41.66
CA ASN A 108 -2.60 9.34 -43.05
C ASN A 108 -2.36 10.81 -43.35
N TYR A 109 -1.76 11.12 -44.48
CA TYR A 109 -1.59 12.48 -44.97
C TYR A 109 -2.02 12.59 -46.46
N PRO A 110 -2.57 13.71 -46.87
CA PRO A 110 -2.97 13.91 -48.27
C PRO A 110 -1.74 14.18 -49.13
N LEU A 111 -1.55 13.37 -50.16
CA LEU A 111 -0.52 13.56 -51.18
C LEU A 111 -1.14 13.34 -52.56
N ASN A 112 -0.98 14.32 -53.49
CA ASN A 112 -1.54 14.28 -54.84
C ASN A 112 -3.06 13.99 -54.89
N GLY A 113 -3.83 14.56 -53.96
CA GLY A 113 -5.28 14.38 -53.89
C GLY A 113 -5.76 13.03 -53.34
N ALA A 114 -4.86 12.16 -52.88
CA ALA A 114 -5.19 10.88 -52.25
C ALA A 114 -4.61 10.79 -50.84
N MET A 115 -5.32 10.09 -49.95
CA MET A 115 -4.81 9.80 -48.59
C MET A 115 -3.76 8.69 -48.71
N GLN A 116 -2.54 8.99 -48.25
CA GLN A 116 -1.41 8.05 -48.19
C GLN A 116 -1.18 7.62 -46.73
N SER A 117 -0.86 6.34 -46.55
CA SER A 117 -0.45 5.82 -45.21
C SER A 117 0.91 6.38 -44.83
N GLY A 118 0.98 6.97 -43.68
CA GLY A 118 2.19 7.51 -43.08
C GLY A 118 2.66 6.72 -41.88
N ALA A 119 3.78 7.15 -41.31
CA ALA A 119 4.33 6.67 -40.05
C ALA A 119 4.75 7.84 -39.18
N ALA A 120 4.62 7.71 -37.88
CA ALA A 120 5.05 8.72 -36.95
C ALA A 120 5.77 8.10 -35.74
N ILE A 121 6.72 8.86 -35.19
CA ILE A 121 7.26 8.59 -33.83
C ILE A 121 6.23 9.14 -32.86
N THR A 122 5.69 8.27 -31.99
CA THR A 122 4.64 8.62 -31.03
C THR A 122 5.14 8.72 -29.58
N ALA A 123 6.34 8.18 -29.34
CA ALA A 123 7.00 8.23 -28.05
C ALA A 123 8.50 8.39 -28.23
N TYR A 124 9.09 9.20 -27.40
CA TYR A 124 10.54 9.22 -27.23
C TYR A 124 10.96 8.07 -26.32
N ASN A 125 12.10 7.45 -26.63
CA ASN A 125 12.70 6.43 -25.80
C ASN A 125 14.10 6.85 -25.37
N ASP A 126 14.61 6.28 -24.26
CA ASP A 126 15.95 6.60 -23.77
C ASP A 126 16.86 5.37 -23.90
N PRO A 127 17.90 5.43 -24.74
CA PRO A 127 18.82 4.30 -24.90
C PRO A 127 19.67 4.03 -23.65
N ASN A 128 19.70 4.94 -22.70
CA ASN A 128 20.50 4.84 -21.48
C ASN A 128 19.74 4.19 -20.29
N ILE A 129 18.53 3.69 -20.52
CA ILE A 129 17.77 3.00 -19.48
C ILE A 129 18.57 1.83 -18.93
N THR A 130 18.61 1.74 -17.60
CA THR A 130 19.27 0.67 -16.86
C THR A 130 18.37 0.09 -15.78
N TRP A 131 18.89 -0.87 -15.04
CA TRP A 131 18.21 -1.53 -13.93
C TRP A 131 17.78 -0.56 -12.84
N GLU A 132 16.57 -0.71 -12.38
CA GLU A 132 16.15 -0.16 -11.09
C GLU A 132 16.80 -1.00 -9.98
N THR A 133 17.43 -0.37 -9.00
CA THR A 133 18.19 -1.06 -7.95
C THR A 133 17.56 -0.80 -6.58
N THR A 134 17.24 -1.87 -5.87
CA THR A 134 16.84 -1.80 -4.46
C THR A 134 18.01 -2.27 -3.59
N THR A 135 18.49 -1.39 -2.73
CA THR A 135 19.46 -1.68 -1.67
C THR A 135 18.73 -1.79 -0.34
N MET A 136 18.97 -2.85 0.41
CA MET A 136 18.35 -3.10 1.71
C MET A 136 19.41 -3.41 2.76
N THR A 137 19.31 -2.74 3.91
CA THR A 137 20.13 -2.99 5.11
C THR A 137 19.21 -3.34 6.24
N ASN A 138 19.46 -4.48 6.88
CA ASN A 138 18.72 -4.94 8.05
C ASN A 138 19.66 -5.18 9.21
N VAL A 139 19.23 -4.80 10.42
CA VAL A 139 19.89 -5.15 11.67
C VAL A 139 18.83 -5.62 12.64
N GLY A 140 19.04 -6.80 13.24
CA GLY A 140 18.02 -7.40 14.10
C GLY A 140 18.57 -8.21 15.24
N ILE A 141 17.69 -8.49 16.17
CA ILE A 141 17.91 -9.38 17.30
C ILE A 141 16.78 -10.39 17.36
N ASP A 142 17.13 -11.65 17.51
CA ASP A 142 16.21 -12.76 17.73
C ASP A 142 16.53 -13.34 19.11
N ALA A 143 15.52 -13.46 19.96
CA ALA A 143 15.67 -14.00 21.31
C ALA A 143 14.56 -15.01 21.61
N SER A 144 14.94 -16.12 22.24
CA SER A 144 14.03 -17.06 22.87
C SER A 144 14.37 -17.12 24.35
N LEU A 145 13.43 -16.71 25.18
CA LEU A 145 13.62 -16.46 26.61
C LEU A 145 12.69 -17.37 27.43
N LEU A 146 12.90 -17.40 28.75
CA LEU A 146 12.02 -18.13 29.68
C LEU A 146 11.86 -19.61 29.29
N ASN A 147 12.97 -20.29 29.04
CA ASN A 147 13.01 -21.69 28.58
C ASN A 147 12.24 -21.92 27.26
N GLY A 148 12.25 -20.94 26.33
CA GLY A 148 11.55 -21.03 25.06
C GLY A 148 10.06 -20.73 25.11
N ASN A 149 9.56 -20.16 26.21
CA ASN A 149 8.18 -19.74 26.33
C ASN A 149 7.92 -18.35 25.74
N LEU A 150 8.94 -17.49 25.66
CA LEU A 150 8.87 -16.16 25.09
C LEU A 150 9.83 -16.07 23.90
N ASP A 151 9.27 -15.96 22.70
CA ASP A 151 10.00 -15.68 21.48
C ASP A 151 9.85 -14.20 21.13
N PHE A 152 10.96 -13.56 20.76
CA PHE A 152 11.03 -12.13 20.45
C PHE A 152 11.95 -11.94 19.25
N SER A 153 11.52 -11.14 18.28
CA SER A 153 12.34 -10.69 17.16
C SER A 153 12.10 -9.21 16.91
N PHE A 154 13.16 -8.45 16.88
CA PHE A 154 13.14 -7.04 16.51
C PHE A 154 14.12 -6.81 15.37
N GLU A 155 13.67 -6.11 14.32
CA GLU A 155 14.48 -5.76 13.17
C GLU A 155 14.29 -4.29 12.81
N PHE A 156 15.39 -3.60 12.60
CA PHE A 156 15.40 -2.30 11.93
C PHE A 156 15.80 -2.52 10.47
N PHE A 157 15.09 -1.87 9.53
CA PHE A 157 15.41 -1.93 8.12
C PHE A 157 15.52 -0.54 7.49
N ASP A 158 16.43 -0.42 6.53
CA ASP A 158 16.55 0.71 5.60
C ASP A 158 16.56 0.15 4.17
N LYS A 159 15.44 0.30 3.46
CA LYS A 159 15.26 -0.10 2.07
C LYS A 159 15.23 1.13 1.20
N ARG A 160 16.17 1.23 0.27
CA ARG A 160 16.27 2.32 -0.70
C ARG A 160 16.19 1.77 -2.11
N THR A 161 15.23 2.25 -2.87
CA THR A 161 15.09 1.95 -4.30
C THR A 161 15.53 3.18 -5.08
N SER A 162 16.58 3.04 -5.86
CA SER A 162 17.17 4.05 -6.72
C SER A 162 16.96 3.71 -8.18
N ASP A 163 17.15 4.70 -9.04
CA ASP A 163 17.02 4.56 -10.48
C ASP A 163 15.64 4.04 -10.91
N ILE A 164 14.59 4.43 -10.18
CA ILE A 164 13.21 4.02 -10.45
C ILE A 164 12.84 4.47 -11.87
N LEU A 165 12.36 3.50 -12.64
CA LEU A 165 11.95 3.71 -14.03
C LEU A 165 10.59 4.39 -14.08
N ARG A 166 10.57 5.65 -14.53
CA ARG A 166 9.35 6.44 -14.66
C ARG A 166 9.26 7.15 -16.01
N LYS A 167 8.03 7.28 -16.51
CA LYS A 167 7.71 8.11 -17.65
C LYS A 167 7.89 9.58 -17.28
N VAL A 168 8.67 10.30 -18.07
CA VAL A 168 8.89 11.75 -17.91
C VAL A 168 7.77 12.47 -18.65
N THR A 169 7.19 13.49 -18.04
CA THR A 169 6.26 14.40 -18.73
C THR A 169 7.06 15.34 -19.64
N LEU A 170 6.68 15.40 -20.89
CA LEU A 170 7.25 16.35 -21.84
C LEU A 170 6.44 17.65 -21.83
N PRO A 171 7.09 18.83 -22.04
CA PRO A 171 6.37 20.07 -22.23
C PRO A 171 5.45 20.01 -23.47
N ASP A 172 4.29 20.65 -23.40
CA ASP A 172 3.28 20.66 -24.48
C ASP A 172 3.82 21.15 -25.83
N GLN A 173 4.87 21.97 -25.78
CA GLN A 173 5.55 22.50 -26.99
C GLN A 173 6.20 21.42 -27.85
N VAL A 174 6.45 20.22 -27.30
CA VAL A 174 7.03 19.08 -28.04
C VAL A 174 5.95 18.34 -28.85
N GLY A 175 4.68 18.74 -28.73
CA GLY A 175 3.54 18.05 -29.30
C GLY A 175 3.06 16.93 -28.39
N GLY A 176 1.92 16.32 -28.66
CA GLY A 176 1.29 15.27 -27.83
C GLY A 176 2.04 13.92 -27.84
N LEU A 177 3.38 13.96 -27.74
CA LEU A 177 4.23 12.78 -27.73
C LEU A 177 4.36 12.20 -26.31
N ASP A 178 4.39 10.91 -26.22
CA ASP A 178 4.70 10.21 -24.99
C ASP A 178 6.16 10.43 -24.59
N GLY A 179 6.36 10.87 -23.35
CA GLY A 179 7.70 11.07 -22.80
C GLY A 179 8.44 9.75 -22.58
N PRO A 180 9.78 9.78 -22.60
CA PRO A 180 10.60 8.61 -22.36
C PRO A 180 10.47 8.09 -20.94
N ILE A 181 10.65 6.77 -20.77
CA ILE A 181 10.93 6.20 -19.47
C ILE A 181 12.39 6.45 -19.15
N ARG A 182 12.66 6.96 -17.95
CA ARG A 182 14.01 7.24 -17.45
C ARG A 182 14.20 6.78 -16.01
N ASN A 183 15.46 6.55 -15.64
CA ASN A 183 15.87 6.26 -14.27
C ASN A 183 15.98 7.58 -13.47
N ILE A 184 14.88 8.04 -12.90
CA ILE A 184 14.80 9.37 -12.25
C ILE A 184 14.35 9.36 -10.80
N GLY A 185 13.73 8.28 -10.33
CA GLY A 185 13.15 8.22 -9.00
C GLY A 185 14.08 7.57 -7.98
N GLU A 186 14.07 8.10 -6.75
CA GLU A 186 14.65 7.45 -5.58
C GLU A 186 13.69 7.51 -4.41
N VAL A 187 13.44 6.35 -3.77
CA VAL A 187 12.51 6.21 -2.65
C VAL A 187 13.15 5.44 -1.52
N SER A 188 12.98 5.93 -0.31
CA SER A 188 13.42 5.29 0.93
C SER A 188 12.22 4.81 1.74
N ASN A 189 12.32 3.57 2.24
CA ASN A 189 11.41 2.98 3.22
C ASN A 189 12.26 2.54 4.42
N LYS A 190 12.11 3.24 5.53
CA LYS A 190 12.79 2.94 6.80
C LYS A 190 11.77 2.55 7.84
N GLY A 191 12.14 1.63 8.70
CA GLY A 191 11.22 1.22 9.74
C GLY A 191 11.78 0.15 10.65
N PHE A 192 10.88 -0.38 11.46
CA PHE A 192 11.20 -1.53 12.30
C PHE A 192 10.06 -2.55 12.26
N GLU A 193 10.42 -3.78 12.49
CA GLU A 193 9.52 -4.91 12.64
C GLU A 193 9.70 -5.52 14.02
N LEU A 194 8.59 -5.82 14.68
CA LEU A 194 8.53 -6.47 15.97
C LEU A 194 7.67 -7.72 15.85
N ASN A 195 8.21 -8.86 16.25
CA ASN A 195 7.46 -10.09 16.44
C ASN A 195 7.65 -10.55 17.89
N MET A 196 6.56 -10.91 18.54
CA MET A 196 6.58 -11.41 19.92
C MET A 196 5.57 -12.54 20.08
N GLY A 197 6.03 -13.65 20.64
CA GLY A 197 5.21 -14.81 20.94
C GLY A 197 5.42 -15.27 22.38
N TYR A 198 4.34 -15.46 23.11
CA TYR A 198 4.40 -16.03 24.45
C TYR A 198 3.45 -17.22 24.57
N ARG A 199 3.97 -18.34 25.04
CA ARG A 199 3.21 -19.56 25.28
C ARG A 199 3.53 -20.14 26.65
N ASN A 200 2.50 -20.64 27.32
CA ASN A 200 2.68 -21.35 28.58
C ASN A 200 1.48 -22.28 28.88
N ASN A 201 1.67 -23.17 29.86
CA ASN A 201 0.66 -24.10 30.33
C ASN A 201 0.53 -23.98 31.85
N ILE A 202 -0.69 -23.85 32.35
CA ILE A 202 -1.02 -23.85 33.79
C ILE A 202 -2.02 -24.96 34.01
N GLY A 203 -1.54 -26.11 34.46
CA GLY A 203 -2.38 -27.31 34.61
C GLY A 203 -2.97 -27.73 33.24
N ASN A 204 -4.30 -27.74 33.16
CA ASN A 204 -5.01 -28.06 31.90
C ASN A 204 -5.26 -26.87 30.98
N PHE A 205 -4.85 -25.67 31.39
CA PHE A 205 -5.02 -24.45 30.60
C PHE A 205 -3.74 -24.16 29.82
N ARG A 206 -3.86 -24.06 28.51
CA ARG A 206 -2.81 -23.69 27.56
C ARG A 206 -3.13 -22.33 26.98
N TYR A 207 -2.16 -21.48 26.86
CA TYR A 207 -2.33 -20.19 26.18
C TYR A 207 -1.11 -19.82 25.38
N GLU A 208 -1.36 -19.22 24.25
CA GLU A 208 -0.37 -18.72 23.32
C GLU A 208 -0.87 -17.39 22.74
N VAL A 209 -0.04 -16.38 22.81
CA VAL A 209 -0.31 -15.07 22.20
C VAL A 209 0.88 -14.73 21.31
N ASN A 210 0.63 -14.54 20.02
CA ASN A 210 1.62 -14.12 19.05
C ASN A 210 1.18 -12.79 18.44
N GLY A 211 2.10 -11.83 18.34
CA GLY A 211 1.85 -10.53 17.73
C GLY A 211 2.98 -10.12 16.83
N ASN A 212 2.63 -9.40 15.77
CA ASN A 212 3.59 -8.73 14.90
C ASN A 212 3.16 -7.28 14.67
N MET A 213 4.14 -6.43 14.45
CA MET A 213 3.95 -5.02 14.14
C MET A 213 5.08 -4.54 13.24
N THR A 214 4.71 -3.85 12.17
CA THR A 214 5.65 -3.16 11.28
C THR A 214 5.34 -1.68 11.30
N PHE A 215 6.34 -0.86 11.60
CA PHE A 215 6.30 0.58 11.40
C PHE A 215 7.12 0.92 10.16
N ILE A 216 6.56 1.73 9.25
CA ILE A 216 7.24 2.14 8.03
C ILE A 216 7.12 3.65 7.83
N LYS A 217 8.25 4.28 7.50
CA LYS A 217 8.33 5.66 7.03
C LYS A 217 8.77 5.66 5.57
N ASN A 218 7.80 5.86 4.67
CA ASN A 218 8.05 6.03 3.25
C ASN A 218 8.44 7.48 2.95
N LYS A 219 9.42 7.70 2.06
CA LYS A 219 9.86 9.02 1.63
C LYS A 219 10.41 8.98 0.21
N ILE A 220 9.96 9.87 -0.64
CA ILE A 220 10.61 10.18 -1.92
C ILE A 220 11.89 10.94 -1.61
N VAL A 221 13.04 10.39 -2.01
CA VAL A 221 14.36 10.99 -1.77
C VAL A 221 14.70 11.94 -2.89
N SER A 222 14.48 11.53 -4.14
CA SER A 222 14.75 12.33 -5.32
C SER A 222 13.78 12.03 -6.45
N LEU A 223 13.38 13.09 -7.15
CA LEU A 223 12.70 13.08 -8.45
C LEU A 223 13.45 13.98 -9.43
N LYS A 224 14.72 14.26 -9.14
CA LYS A 224 15.57 15.22 -9.90
C LYS A 224 14.91 16.62 -10.02
N GLY A 225 14.32 17.08 -8.92
CA GLY A 225 13.69 18.41 -8.82
C GLY A 225 12.31 18.51 -9.47
N GLN A 226 11.74 17.39 -9.92
CA GLN A 226 10.38 17.39 -10.48
C GLN A 226 9.34 17.18 -9.39
N THR A 227 8.23 17.91 -9.47
CA THR A 227 7.00 17.64 -8.74
C THR A 227 5.98 17.10 -9.72
N ILE A 228 5.34 16.00 -9.38
CA ILE A 228 4.37 15.33 -10.27
C ILE A 228 3.02 15.32 -9.56
N ILE A 229 2.02 15.96 -10.16
CA ILE A 229 0.63 15.93 -9.70
C ILE A 229 -0.13 14.99 -10.62
N ASP A 230 -0.78 13.98 -10.04
CA ASP A 230 -1.61 13.00 -10.74
C ASP A 230 -2.98 12.94 -10.05
N GLY A 231 -3.94 13.69 -10.62
CA GLY A 231 -5.27 13.83 -10.06
C GLY A 231 -5.25 14.42 -8.65
N MET A 232 -5.59 13.59 -7.65
CA MET A 232 -5.61 13.98 -6.23
C MET A 232 -4.33 13.62 -5.47
N PHE A 233 -3.31 13.13 -6.15
CA PHE A 233 -2.05 12.71 -5.54
C PHE A 233 -0.90 13.60 -5.97
N ILE A 234 0.09 13.74 -5.11
CA ILE A 234 1.35 14.43 -5.41
C ILE A 234 2.53 13.51 -5.13
N LEU A 235 3.53 13.62 -5.97
CA LEU A 235 4.86 13.06 -5.77
C LEU A 235 5.83 14.24 -5.67
N GLU A 236 6.34 14.45 -4.49
CA GLU A 236 7.24 15.54 -4.14
C GLU A 236 8.39 15.03 -3.30
N GLU A 237 9.61 15.54 -3.55
CA GLU A 237 10.78 15.18 -2.77
C GLU A 237 10.57 15.52 -1.29
N GLY A 238 10.94 14.60 -0.43
CA GLY A 238 10.76 14.76 1.02
C GLY A 238 9.45 14.23 1.57
N LYS A 239 8.45 13.93 0.74
CA LYS A 239 7.11 13.45 1.12
C LYS A 239 6.93 11.96 0.84
N PRO A 240 5.93 11.29 1.45
CA PRO A 240 5.56 9.92 1.08
C PRO A 240 5.03 9.83 -0.35
N ILE A 241 5.19 8.65 -0.95
CA ILE A 241 4.58 8.35 -2.25
C ILE A 241 3.04 8.39 -2.11
N ASP A 242 2.37 8.86 -3.18
CA ASP A 242 0.91 8.90 -3.26
C ASP A 242 0.26 9.63 -2.07
N SER A 243 0.87 10.76 -1.67
CA SER A 243 0.25 11.67 -0.72
C SER A 243 -0.94 12.37 -1.36
N TYR A 244 -2.06 12.45 -0.64
CA TYR A 244 -3.21 13.22 -1.08
C TYR A 244 -2.87 14.70 -1.11
N TYR A 245 -3.14 15.35 -2.25
CA TYR A 245 -2.90 16.76 -2.51
C TYR A 245 -4.20 17.44 -2.88
N MET A 246 -4.77 18.20 -1.95
CA MET A 246 -6.15 18.64 -2.03
C MET A 246 -6.40 19.92 -1.23
N LEU A 247 -7.50 20.60 -1.53
CA LEU A 247 -7.96 21.77 -0.79
C LEU A 247 -8.33 21.36 0.63
N HIS A 248 -8.08 22.25 1.60
CA HIS A 248 -8.49 22.08 2.98
C HIS A 248 -9.85 22.73 3.21
N ALA A 249 -10.85 21.92 3.56
CA ALA A 249 -12.18 22.39 3.92
C ALA A 249 -12.18 22.85 5.39
N ILE A 250 -12.40 24.14 5.62
CA ILE A 250 -12.41 24.77 6.95
C ILE A 250 -13.81 24.98 7.52
N GLY A 251 -14.85 24.63 6.76
CA GLY A 251 -16.24 24.72 7.23
C GLY A 251 -17.26 24.75 6.09
N ILE A 252 -18.44 25.21 6.43
CA ILE A 252 -19.58 25.41 5.51
C ILE A 252 -20.01 26.85 5.61
N PHE A 253 -20.15 27.56 4.50
CA PHE A 253 -20.63 28.94 4.47
C PHE A 253 -22.04 29.06 5.05
N GLN A 254 -22.24 30.01 5.96
CA GLN A 254 -23.52 30.20 6.65
C GLN A 254 -24.37 31.32 6.02
N SER A 255 -23.74 32.31 5.37
CA SER A 255 -24.46 33.46 4.80
C SER A 255 -23.75 34.07 3.60
N GLU A 256 -24.46 34.86 2.81
CA GLU A 256 -23.88 35.65 1.72
C GLU A 256 -22.86 36.69 2.21
N GLU A 257 -23.04 37.22 3.43
CA GLU A 257 -22.11 38.17 4.03
C GLU A 257 -20.76 37.50 4.35
N GLU A 258 -20.79 36.26 4.87
CA GLU A 258 -19.57 35.48 5.10
C GLU A 258 -18.84 35.22 3.80
N ILE A 259 -19.56 34.89 2.71
CA ILE A 259 -18.94 34.64 1.39
C ILE A 259 -18.25 35.90 0.89
N LYS A 260 -18.86 37.08 1.00
CA LYS A 260 -18.27 38.37 0.57
C LYS A 260 -17.01 38.72 1.35
N ASN A 261 -16.92 38.34 2.61
CA ASN A 261 -15.78 38.59 3.49
C ASN A 261 -14.72 37.48 3.49
N SER A 262 -14.88 36.47 2.65
CA SER A 262 -13.97 35.31 2.52
C SER A 262 -13.22 35.36 1.18
N PRO A 263 -12.09 34.64 1.03
CA PRO A 263 -11.44 34.48 -0.27
C PRO A 263 -12.40 33.99 -1.34
N TYR A 264 -12.27 34.53 -2.54
CA TYR A 264 -13.16 34.22 -3.65
C TYR A 264 -12.98 32.77 -4.12
N GLN A 265 -14.05 31.98 -4.13
CA GLN A 265 -14.00 30.60 -4.63
C GLN A 265 -14.48 30.52 -6.08
N THR A 266 -15.77 30.73 -6.30
CA THR A 266 -16.34 30.83 -7.67
C THR A 266 -17.57 31.72 -7.65
N ALA A 267 -18.07 32.07 -8.85
CA ALA A 267 -19.34 32.82 -8.98
C ALA A 267 -20.56 32.01 -8.53
N ALA A 268 -20.46 30.69 -8.41
CA ALA A 268 -21.54 29.79 -8.00
C ALA A 268 -21.58 29.56 -6.49
N THR A 269 -20.59 30.05 -5.74
CA THR A 269 -20.51 29.87 -4.28
C THR A 269 -21.71 30.51 -3.59
N LYS A 270 -22.35 29.76 -2.70
CA LYS A 270 -23.54 30.18 -1.95
C LYS A 270 -23.58 29.56 -0.55
N PRO A 271 -24.43 30.07 0.37
CA PRO A 271 -24.57 29.47 1.69
C PRO A 271 -24.89 27.99 1.62
N GLY A 272 -24.23 27.20 2.51
CA GLY A 272 -24.28 25.75 2.52
C GLY A 272 -23.18 25.07 1.72
N TYR A 273 -22.37 25.79 0.97
CA TYR A 273 -21.20 25.22 0.27
C TYR A 273 -20.00 25.13 1.20
N LEU A 274 -19.07 24.19 0.88
CA LEU A 274 -17.81 24.07 1.59
C LEU A 274 -16.96 25.34 1.43
N LYS A 275 -16.38 25.77 2.53
CA LYS A 275 -15.41 26.85 2.62
C LYS A 275 -14.00 26.29 2.67
N PHE A 276 -13.13 26.76 1.80
CA PHE A 276 -11.75 26.31 1.72
C PHE A 276 -10.76 27.33 2.26
N GLU A 277 -9.62 26.86 2.72
CA GLU A 277 -8.53 27.66 3.20
C GLU A 277 -7.72 28.27 2.03
N ASP A 278 -7.49 29.57 2.07
CA ASP A 278 -6.56 30.28 1.19
C ASP A 278 -5.16 30.15 1.80
N THR A 279 -4.34 29.27 1.24
CA THR A 279 -3.04 28.91 1.82
C THR A 279 -1.92 29.86 1.39
N ASN A 280 -2.07 30.49 0.23
CA ASN A 280 -1.08 31.41 -0.33
C ASN A 280 -1.39 32.88 -0.02
N GLY A 281 -2.62 33.20 0.45
CA GLY A 281 -3.06 34.53 0.85
C GLY A 281 -3.34 35.47 -0.31
N ASP A 282 -3.64 34.95 -1.50
CA ASP A 282 -3.88 35.77 -2.70
C ASP A 282 -5.36 36.23 -2.82
N GLY A 283 -6.22 35.82 -1.89
CA GLY A 283 -7.63 36.16 -1.85
C GLY A 283 -8.52 35.35 -2.79
N LYS A 284 -8.01 34.27 -3.35
CA LYS A 284 -8.73 33.37 -4.25
C LYS A 284 -8.43 31.92 -3.92
N ILE A 285 -9.41 31.03 -4.06
CA ILE A 285 -9.23 29.59 -3.87
C ILE A 285 -9.01 28.91 -5.23
N THR A 286 -7.78 28.52 -5.46
CA THR A 286 -7.32 27.87 -6.70
C THR A 286 -6.70 26.52 -6.44
N GLU A 287 -6.11 25.89 -7.45
CA GLU A 287 -5.34 24.66 -7.30
C GLU A 287 -4.03 24.86 -6.51
N ASP A 288 -3.54 26.12 -6.45
CA ASP A 288 -2.31 26.48 -5.71
C ASP A 288 -2.51 26.45 -4.19
N ASP A 289 -3.77 26.41 -3.72
CA ASP A 289 -4.14 26.27 -2.30
C ASP A 289 -4.19 24.83 -1.82
N ARG A 290 -3.90 23.87 -2.69
CA ARG A 290 -3.85 22.47 -2.27
C ARG A 290 -2.72 22.21 -1.30
N GLN A 291 -2.96 21.28 -0.37
CA GLN A 291 -2.03 20.85 0.66
C GLN A 291 -1.96 19.33 0.71
N ILE A 292 -0.86 18.81 1.28
CA ILE A 292 -0.75 17.37 1.57
C ILE A 292 -1.55 17.07 2.82
N ARG A 293 -2.57 16.19 2.70
CA ARG A 293 -3.58 15.90 3.74
C ARG A 293 -3.59 14.45 4.23
N GLY A 294 -2.61 13.65 3.90
CA GLY A 294 -2.52 12.24 4.28
C GLY A 294 -2.00 11.39 3.14
N GLY A 295 -2.02 10.07 3.28
CA GLY A 295 -1.54 9.14 2.27
C GLY A 295 -2.20 7.77 2.34
N VAL A 296 -1.98 6.99 1.30
CA VAL A 296 -2.55 5.64 1.14
C VAL A 296 -1.67 4.54 1.75
N ILE A 297 -0.45 4.87 2.17
CA ILE A 297 0.47 3.90 2.76
C ILE A 297 0.31 3.94 4.28
N PRO A 298 -0.15 2.85 4.92
CA PRO A 298 -0.27 2.80 6.37
C PRO A 298 1.10 2.90 7.03
N LYS A 299 1.22 3.71 8.09
CA LYS A 299 2.46 3.82 8.85
C LYS A 299 2.69 2.63 9.77
N ILE A 300 1.62 2.06 10.33
CA ILE A 300 1.70 0.88 11.19
C ILE A 300 0.76 -0.18 10.64
N THR A 301 1.30 -1.37 10.47
CA THR A 301 0.54 -2.59 10.20
C THR A 301 0.78 -3.55 11.35
N TYR A 302 -0.27 -4.14 11.90
CA TYR A 302 -0.15 -5.05 13.03
C TYR A 302 -1.14 -6.20 12.97
N GLY A 303 -0.75 -7.31 13.56
CA GLY A 303 -1.61 -8.47 13.73
C GLY A 303 -1.29 -9.20 15.02
N PHE A 304 -2.27 -9.85 15.61
CA PHE A 304 -2.05 -10.73 16.75
C PHE A 304 -3.01 -11.90 16.77
N ASN A 305 -2.50 -12.99 17.25
CA ASN A 305 -3.22 -14.26 17.37
C ASN A 305 -3.25 -14.70 18.83
N ILE A 306 -4.41 -15.08 19.32
CA ILE A 306 -4.62 -15.59 20.66
C ILE A 306 -5.15 -17.00 20.55
N ASN A 307 -4.42 -17.98 21.09
CA ASN A 307 -4.83 -19.37 21.16
C ASN A 307 -4.99 -19.78 22.62
N LEU A 308 -6.16 -20.23 23.00
CA LEU A 308 -6.48 -20.70 24.34
C LEU A 308 -6.95 -22.13 24.26
N GLY A 309 -6.39 -23.00 25.09
CA GLY A 309 -6.79 -24.40 25.21
C GLY A 309 -7.15 -24.74 26.65
N TYR A 310 -8.30 -25.37 26.85
CA TYR A 310 -8.69 -25.91 28.15
C TYR A 310 -9.24 -27.31 27.98
N LYS A 311 -8.52 -28.30 28.54
CA LYS A 311 -8.83 -29.72 28.31
C LYS A 311 -8.95 -30.03 26.82
N ASN A 312 -10.18 -30.33 26.35
CA ASN A 312 -10.49 -30.67 24.95
C ASN A 312 -10.99 -29.51 24.10
N TRP A 313 -11.14 -28.33 24.70
CA TRP A 313 -11.55 -27.10 24.00
C TRP A 313 -10.35 -26.29 23.55
N ASP A 314 -10.42 -25.79 22.33
CA ASP A 314 -9.46 -24.83 21.78
C ASP A 314 -10.23 -23.64 21.20
N LEU A 315 -9.81 -22.42 21.58
CA LEU A 315 -10.27 -21.16 21.03
C LEU A 315 -9.09 -20.47 20.34
N SER A 316 -9.28 -20.08 19.09
CA SER A 316 -8.29 -19.28 18.32
C SER A 316 -8.94 -18.01 17.81
N ALA A 317 -8.29 -16.87 18.04
CA ALA A 317 -8.73 -15.57 17.57
C ALA A 317 -7.57 -14.84 16.88
N PHE A 318 -7.78 -14.43 15.62
CA PHE A 318 -6.78 -13.67 14.85
C PHE A 318 -7.31 -12.28 14.53
N PHE A 319 -6.52 -11.28 14.90
CA PHE A 319 -6.77 -9.87 14.67
C PHE A 319 -5.74 -9.27 13.70
N GLN A 320 -6.19 -8.36 12.87
CA GLN A 320 -5.35 -7.61 11.93
C GLN A 320 -5.81 -6.16 11.89
N GLY A 321 -4.85 -5.24 11.77
CA GLY A 321 -5.17 -3.83 11.66
C GLY A 321 -4.06 -3.01 11.02
N VAL A 322 -4.42 -1.79 10.64
CA VAL A 322 -3.51 -0.76 10.14
C VAL A 322 -3.88 0.58 10.75
N THR A 323 -2.90 1.49 10.85
CA THR A 323 -3.15 2.86 11.31
C THR A 323 -2.50 3.90 10.42
N ASP A 324 -2.98 5.13 10.55
CA ASP A 324 -2.47 6.31 9.85
C ASP A 324 -2.49 6.11 8.33
N VAL A 325 -3.64 5.75 7.82
CA VAL A 325 -3.92 5.54 6.41
C VAL A 325 -5.24 6.20 6.04
N TYR A 326 -5.30 6.77 4.86
CA TYR A 326 -6.45 7.52 4.39
C TYR A 326 -6.91 7.01 3.03
N THR A 327 -8.21 7.15 2.77
CA THR A 327 -8.82 6.89 1.47
C THR A 327 -9.80 8.00 1.14
N TYR A 328 -9.90 8.32 -0.13
CA TYR A 328 -10.86 9.32 -0.59
C TYR A 328 -12.24 8.68 -0.75
N GLY A 329 -13.23 9.20 -0.03
CA GLY A 329 -14.62 8.79 -0.17
C GLY A 329 -15.20 9.35 -1.48
N ASP A 330 -15.09 8.57 -2.53
CA ASP A 330 -15.50 9.00 -3.87
C ASP A 330 -17.04 9.12 -4.00
N ARG A 331 -17.44 9.63 -5.10
CA ARG A 331 -18.70 10.22 -5.53
C ARG A 331 -20.02 9.51 -5.14
N ILE A 332 -20.13 8.18 -5.15
CA ILE A 332 -21.43 7.49 -4.98
C ILE A 332 -22.01 7.59 -3.54
N GLY A 333 -21.25 7.43 -2.44
CA GLY A 333 -21.77 7.62 -1.07
C GLY A 333 -21.67 9.06 -0.61
N ALA A 334 -20.81 9.86 -1.26
CA ALA A 334 -20.62 11.26 -0.94
C ALA A 334 -21.53 12.16 -1.78
N THR A 335 -21.69 11.87 -3.09
CA THR A 335 -22.51 12.72 -3.98
C THR A 335 -23.95 12.24 -4.01
N PRO A 336 -24.90 13.04 -3.48
CA PRO A 336 -26.31 12.71 -3.55
C PRO A 336 -26.79 12.61 -5.00
N LEU A 337 -27.66 11.65 -5.25
CA LEU A 337 -28.35 11.46 -6.54
C LEU A 337 -27.42 11.19 -7.75
N TRP A 338 -26.18 10.74 -7.50
CA TRP A 338 -25.23 10.38 -8.55
C TRP A 338 -25.82 9.31 -9.48
N PHE A 339 -25.90 9.59 -10.78
CA PHE A 339 -26.48 8.71 -11.80
C PHE A 339 -27.82 8.06 -11.39
N GLY A 340 -28.68 8.79 -10.68
CA GLY A 340 -29.96 8.26 -10.22
C GLY A 340 -29.87 7.32 -9.01
N CYS A 341 -28.73 7.24 -8.35
CA CYS A 341 -28.59 6.52 -7.08
C CYS A 341 -29.44 7.17 -6.00
N GLY A 342 -29.85 6.39 -5.01
CA GLY A 342 -30.59 6.87 -3.85
C GLY A 342 -29.80 7.88 -3.02
N LEU A 343 -30.49 8.57 -2.13
CA LEU A 343 -29.92 9.50 -1.17
C LEU A 343 -29.64 8.76 0.13
N PRO A 344 -28.38 8.72 0.63
CA PRO A 344 -28.10 8.21 1.96
C PRO A 344 -28.84 9.01 3.04
N GLU A 345 -29.35 8.34 4.08
CA GLU A 345 -30.16 8.94 5.15
C GLU A 345 -29.48 10.15 5.81
N GLN A 346 -28.15 10.10 5.98
CA GLN A 346 -27.37 11.20 6.54
C GLN A 346 -27.54 12.53 5.80
N TRP A 347 -27.84 12.53 4.50
CA TRP A 347 -28.10 13.76 3.77
C TRP A 347 -29.44 14.41 4.17
N LEU A 348 -30.41 13.63 4.64
CA LEU A 348 -31.68 14.15 5.14
C LEU A 348 -31.53 14.77 6.52
N THR A 349 -30.65 14.19 7.36
CA THR A 349 -30.49 14.59 8.76
C THR A 349 -29.40 15.62 8.97
N ASP A 350 -28.31 15.57 8.19
CA ASP A 350 -27.05 16.26 8.50
C ASP A 350 -26.65 17.31 7.46
N ALA A 351 -27.33 17.37 6.30
CA ALA A 351 -27.06 18.39 5.29
C ALA A 351 -27.46 19.79 5.79
N TRP A 352 -26.69 20.77 5.37
CA TRP A 352 -26.90 22.15 5.71
C TRP A 352 -28.30 22.64 5.19
N THR A 353 -29.01 23.29 6.05
CA THR A 353 -30.20 24.10 5.74
C THR A 353 -30.12 25.42 6.55
N PRO A 354 -30.83 26.49 6.19
CA PRO A 354 -30.84 27.73 6.97
C PRO A 354 -31.18 27.52 8.45
N GLU A 355 -32.05 26.54 8.75
CA GLU A 355 -32.49 26.21 10.10
C GLU A 355 -31.43 25.45 10.91
N ARG A 356 -30.65 24.58 10.26
CA ARG A 356 -29.56 23.85 10.90
C ARG A 356 -28.31 24.69 11.10
N GLY A 357 -28.01 25.55 10.16
CA GLY A 357 -26.88 26.45 10.25
C GLY A 357 -25.56 25.71 10.57
N THR A 358 -24.90 26.17 11.63
CA THR A 358 -23.62 25.62 12.08
C THR A 358 -23.66 24.20 12.66
N SER A 359 -24.85 23.66 12.92
CA SER A 359 -25.00 22.26 13.39
C SER A 359 -24.93 21.22 12.25
N ALA A 360 -25.01 21.69 11.00
CA ALA A 360 -24.88 20.81 9.84
C ALA A 360 -23.44 20.22 9.74
N THR A 361 -23.34 18.95 9.46
CA THR A 361 -22.06 18.24 9.26
C THR A 361 -21.81 17.91 7.79
N LEU A 362 -22.81 18.08 6.92
CA LEU A 362 -22.71 17.93 5.48
C LEU A 362 -23.07 19.25 4.77
N PRO A 363 -22.48 19.54 3.61
CA PRO A 363 -22.85 20.71 2.83
C PRO A 363 -24.31 20.62 2.35
N ILE A 364 -24.80 21.70 1.78
CA ILE A 364 -26.17 21.77 1.27
C ILE A 364 -26.42 20.68 0.22
N LEU A 365 -27.61 20.06 0.29
CA LEU A 365 -28.09 19.15 -0.74
C LEU A 365 -28.48 19.97 -1.99
N THR A 366 -27.78 19.76 -3.09
CA THR A 366 -28.05 20.41 -4.37
C THR A 366 -28.25 19.38 -5.47
N THR A 367 -28.62 19.85 -6.67
CA THR A 367 -28.61 19.01 -7.87
C THR A 367 -27.19 18.48 -8.14
N TYR A 368 -27.13 17.37 -8.87
CA TYR A 368 -25.86 16.74 -9.26
C TYR A 368 -24.83 17.72 -9.84
N GLU A 369 -25.24 18.55 -10.79
CA GLU A 369 -24.36 19.55 -11.43
C GLU A 369 -23.86 20.62 -10.45
N GLY A 370 -24.72 21.09 -9.54
CA GLY A 370 -24.34 22.05 -8.51
C GLY A 370 -23.34 21.48 -7.49
N CYS A 371 -23.46 20.18 -7.17
CA CYS A 371 -22.54 19.51 -6.28
C CYS A 371 -21.13 19.36 -6.88
N LEU A 372 -21.01 19.04 -8.17
CA LEU A 372 -19.74 18.70 -8.78
C LEU A 372 -18.73 19.85 -8.81
N ASN A 373 -19.22 21.09 -8.92
CA ASN A 373 -18.35 22.23 -9.18
C ASN A 373 -17.75 22.86 -7.92
N GLU A 374 -18.35 22.68 -6.74
CA GLU A 374 -17.91 23.30 -5.49
C GLU A 374 -17.60 22.28 -4.40
N ASN A 375 -18.63 21.63 -3.87
CA ASN A 375 -18.48 20.73 -2.72
C ASN A 375 -17.64 19.49 -3.03
N PHE A 376 -17.49 19.13 -4.31
CA PHE A 376 -16.75 17.97 -4.79
C PHE A 376 -15.49 18.31 -5.60
N ARG A 377 -15.01 19.56 -5.53
CA ARG A 377 -13.61 19.83 -5.87
C ARG A 377 -12.73 18.90 -5.06
N THR A 378 -11.53 18.58 -5.54
CA THR A 378 -10.58 17.73 -4.79
C THR A 378 -10.26 18.38 -3.44
N ASN A 379 -10.87 17.88 -2.37
CA ASN A 379 -10.75 18.43 -1.02
C ASN A 379 -10.75 17.35 0.06
N ASP A 380 -10.28 17.69 1.25
CA ASP A 380 -10.10 16.74 2.36
C ASP A 380 -11.39 16.51 3.20
N PHE A 381 -12.48 17.22 2.92
CA PHE A 381 -13.77 16.96 3.58
C PHE A 381 -14.25 15.50 3.31
N TRP A 382 -13.96 14.98 2.12
CA TRP A 382 -14.29 13.61 1.71
C TRP A 382 -13.20 12.60 2.02
N LEU A 383 -12.07 13.03 2.58
CA LEU A 383 -10.98 12.15 2.99
C LEU A 383 -11.39 11.39 4.26
N ARG A 384 -11.31 10.07 4.21
CA ARG A 384 -11.69 9.19 5.32
C ARG A 384 -10.46 8.55 5.93
N ASN A 385 -10.41 8.52 7.27
CA ASN A 385 -9.41 7.73 7.98
C ASN A 385 -9.80 6.25 7.89
N ALA A 386 -9.02 5.48 7.12
CA ALA A 386 -9.21 4.06 6.87
C ALA A 386 -8.44 3.15 7.84
N SER A 387 -7.99 3.69 8.98
CA SER A 387 -7.42 2.88 10.05
C SER A 387 -8.46 1.89 10.58
N TYR A 388 -8.03 0.66 10.87
CA TYR A 388 -8.94 -0.34 11.42
C TYR A 388 -8.23 -1.39 12.27
N LEU A 389 -9.02 -2.06 13.11
CA LEU A 389 -8.73 -3.33 13.75
C LEU A 389 -9.88 -4.29 13.45
N ARG A 390 -9.58 -5.46 12.88
CA ARG A 390 -10.58 -6.47 12.50
C ARG A 390 -10.28 -7.81 13.16
N LEU A 391 -11.31 -8.41 13.76
CA LEU A 391 -11.29 -9.83 14.11
C LEU A 391 -11.51 -10.64 12.83
N LYS A 392 -10.40 -11.07 12.23
CA LYS A 392 -10.35 -11.76 10.94
C LYS A 392 -10.85 -13.19 11.03
N ASN A 393 -10.53 -13.86 12.14
CA ASN A 393 -10.89 -15.24 12.37
C ASN A 393 -11.14 -15.49 13.85
N LEU A 394 -12.25 -16.17 14.16
CA LEU A 394 -12.55 -16.68 15.49
C LEU A 394 -13.01 -18.12 15.35
N GLN A 395 -12.27 -19.05 15.93
CA GLN A 395 -12.60 -20.49 15.87
C GLN A 395 -12.69 -21.08 17.27
N LEU A 396 -13.80 -21.72 17.55
CA LEU A 396 -13.96 -22.58 18.72
C LEU A 396 -14.01 -24.04 18.25
N SER A 397 -13.21 -24.88 18.88
CA SER A 397 -13.18 -26.30 18.53
C SER A 397 -13.15 -27.21 19.75
N TYR A 398 -13.67 -28.41 19.56
CA TYR A 398 -13.70 -29.44 20.56
C TYR A 398 -13.10 -30.75 20.02
N ASN A 399 -12.07 -31.26 20.71
CA ASN A 399 -11.45 -32.53 20.41
C ASN A 399 -12.20 -33.61 21.19
N VAL A 400 -12.94 -34.47 20.49
CA VAL A 400 -13.68 -35.56 21.12
C VAL A 400 -12.70 -36.57 21.74
N PRO A 401 -12.83 -36.90 23.04
CA PRO A 401 -11.92 -37.85 23.67
C PRO A 401 -11.96 -39.22 22.99
N VAL A 402 -10.80 -39.83 22.80
CA VAL A 402 -10.64 -41.12 22.11
C VAL A 402 -11.47 -42.23 22.82
N SER A 403 -11.69 -42.11 24.13
CA SER A 403 -12.54 -43.04 24.91
C SER A 403 -13.99 -43.11 24.43
N PHE A 404 -14.49 -42.04 23.76
CA PHE A 404 -15.82 -42.07 23.15
C PHE A 404 -15.82 -42.65 21.73
N LEU A 405 -14.64 -42.75 21.11
CA LEU A 405 -14.46 -43.29 19.75
C LEU A 405 -14.24 -44.78 19.81
N LYS A 406 -15.26 -45.55 20.18
CA LYS A 406 -15.22 -47.02 20.37
C LYS A 406 -14.72 -47.84 19.15
N SER A 407 -14.46 -47.18 18.03
CA SER A 407 -13.95 -47.77 16.79
C SER A 407 -12.41 -47.58 16.76
N GLY A 408 -11.66 -48.66 16.64
CA GLY A 408 -10.20 -48.62 16.44
C GLY A 408 -9.75 -47.95 15.12
N VAL A 409 -10.69 -47.55 14.28
CA VAL A 409 -10.45 -46.93 12.97
C VAL A 409 -10.29 -45.42 13.07
N VAL A 410 -11.08 -44.71 13.90
CA VAL A 410 -10.99 -43.27 14.07
C VAL A 410 -10.02 -42.93 15.19
N LYS A 411 -8.89 -42.31 14.85
CA LYS A 411 -7.84 -41.90 15.80
C LYS A 411 -8.08 -40.54 16.43
N ARG A 412 -8.70 -39.63 15.68
CA ARG A 412 -9.01 -38.27 16.16
C ARG A 412 -10.29 -37.75 15.51
N LEU A 413 -11.12 -37.11 16.33
CA LEU A 413 -12.33 -36.41 15.89
C LEU A 413 -12.31 -35.00 16.50
N LYS A 414 -12.32 -33.97 15.65
CA LYS A 414 -12.39 -32.56 16.05
C LYS A 414 -13.61 -31.92 15.39
N VAL A 415 -14.49 -31.34 16.20
CA VAL A 415 -15.61 -30.53 15.73
C VAL A 415 -15.25 -29.04 15.93
N PHE A 416 -15.59 -28.19 14.98
CA PHE A 416 -15.31 -26.77 15.10
C PHE A 416 -16.42 -25.92 14.51
N VAL A 417 -16.50 -24.69 15.05
CA VAL A 417 -17.24 -23.57 14.47
C VAL A 417 -16.25 -22.41 14.26
N ASN A 418 -16.39 -21.72 13.15
CA ASN A 418 -15.51 -20.64 12.75
C ASN A 418 -16.34 -19.45 12.27
N ALA A 419 -15.91 -18.24 12.63
CA ALA A 419 -16.47 -16.99 12.14
C ALA A 419 -15.34 -16.13 11.56
N GLN A 420 -15.55 -15.61 10.36
CA GLN A 420 -14.60 -14.72 9.69
C GLN A 420 -15.13 -13.29 9.59
N ASN A 421 -14.25 -12.30 9.73
CA ASN A 421 -14.56 -10.86 9.65
C ASN A 421 -15.68 -10.43 10.60
N LEU A 422 -15.71 -11.00 11.82
CA LEU A 422 -16.84 -10.88 12.74
C LEU A 422 -17.05 -9.45 13.21
N PHE A 423 -15.97 -8.76 13.59
CA PHE A 423 -16.00 -7.37 14.03
C PHE A 423 -14.92 -6.55 13.35
N THR A 424 -15.26 -5.30 13.00
CA THR A 424 -14.32 -4.30 12.48
C THR A 424 -14.51 -3.02 13.26
N PHE A 425 -13.45 -2.56 13.90
CA PHE A 425 -13.37 -1.27 14.57
C PHE A 425 -12.64 -0.31 13.64
N SER A 426 -13.30 0.73 13.18
CA SER A 426 -12.75 1.74 12.27
C SER A 426 -13.49 3.07 12.46
N PRO A 427 -12.80 4.22 12.33
CA PRO A 427 -13.46 5.51 12.18
C PRO A 427 -14.33 5.58 10.92
N MET A 428 -13.90 4.90 9.85
CA MET A 428 -14.64 4.84 8.59
C MET A 428 -15.83 3.88 8.73
N LYS A 429 -17.04 4.42 8.61
CA LYS A 429 -18.28 3.65 8.75
C LYS A 429 -18.96 3.34 7.41
N ASP A 430 -18.64 4.14 6.38
CA ASP A 430 -19.35 4.12 5.09
C ASP A 430 -18.94 2.94 4.23
N PHE A 431 -17.66 2.51 4.32
CA PHE A 431 -17.08 1.47 3.47
C PHE A 431 -16.18 0.53 4.27
N ASP A 432 -15.78 -0.56 3.61
CA ASP A 432 -14.81 -1.49 4.17
C ASP A 432 -13.39 -0.87 4.12
N PRO A 433 -12.76 -0.58 5.28
CA PRO A 433 -11.46 0.08 5.35
C PRO A 433 -10.30 -0.76 4.82
N GLU A 434 -10.50 -2.06 4.57
CA GLU A 434 -9.45 -2.98 4.08
C GLU A 434 -9.37 -3.02 2.54
N LYS A 435 -10.25 -2.29 1.84
CA LYS A 435 -10.27 -2.29 0.37
C LYS A 435 -9.25 -1.34 -0.23
N ASN A 436 -9.17 -1.33 -1.57
CA ASN A 436 -8.22 -0.50 -2.29
C ASN A 436 -8.33 0.98 -1.87
N LEU A 437 -7.27 1.48 -1.23
CA LEU A 437 -7.24 2.82 -0.67
C LEU A 437 -6.90 3.90 -1.70
N LYS A 438 -6.23 3.53 -2.79
CA LYS A 438 -5.84 4.45 -3.87
C LYS A 438 -6.89 4.55 -4.98
N GLY A 439 -7.70 3.53 -5.17
CA GLY A 439 -8.72 3.46 -6.22
C GLY A 439 -10.11 3.85 -5.75
N SER A 440 -11.07 3.74 -6.66
CA SER A 440 -12.48 3.87 -6.33
C SER A 440 -12.93 2.69 -5.46
N ASN A 441 -13.23 2.95 -4.20
CA ASN A 441 -13.72 1.94 -3.27
C ASN A 441 -15.17 1.50 -3.52
N TRP A 442 -15.89 2.18 -4.40
CA TRP A 442 -17.30 2.03 -4.71
C TRP A 442 -17.71 0.68 -5.24
N TYR A 443 -16.87 0.13 -6.14
CA TYR A 443 -17.11 -1.14 -6.81
C TYR A 443 -16.47 -2.30 -6.06
N ALA A 444 -15.78 -2.04 -4.92
CA ALA A 444 -15.17 -3.09 -4.13
C ALA A 444 -16.20 -3.75 -3.25
N TYR A 445 -16.53 -5.00 -3.53
CA TYR A 445 -17.42 -5.79 -2.68
C TYR A 445 -16.84 -5.87 -1.26
N PRO A 446 -17.60 -5.50 -0.21
CA PRO A 446 -17.10 -5.51 1.17
C PRO A 446 -16.75 -6.90 1.64
N SER A 447 -15.83 -6.99 2.61
CA SER A 447 -15.49 -8.27 3.23
C SER A 447 -16.68 -8.82 4.01
N VAL A 448 -17.20 -9.95 3.55
CA VAL A 448 -18.39 -10.59 4.16
C VAL A 448 -18.04 -11.28 5.48
N ARG A 449 -19.00 -11.33 6.38
CA ARG A 449 -18.94 -12.23 7.54
C ARG A 449 -19.30 -13.62 7.10
N THR A 450 -18.44 -14.58 7.42
CA THR A 450 -18.65 -15.99 7.05
C THR A 450 -18.68 -16.84 8.30
N TYR A 451 -19.68 -17.72 8.41
CA TYR A 451 -19.81 -18.68 9.50
C TYR A 451 -19.70 -20.07 8.93
N THR A 452 -18.85 -20.88 9.51
CA THR A 452 -18.59 -22.25 9.06
C THR A 452 -18.61 -23.19 10.25
N ALA A 453 -19.25 -24.34 10.09
CA ALA A 453 -19.14 -25.45 11.02
C ALA A 453 -18.55 -26.65 10.28
N GLY A 454 -17.70 -27.42 10.94
CA GLY A 454 -17.05 -28.56 10.30
C GLY A 454 -16.57 -29.60 11.28
N VAL A 455 -16.24 -30.75 10.71
CA VAL A 455 -15.70 -31.91 11.42
C VAL A 455 -14.42 -32.36 10.73
N ASN A 456 -13.39 -32.60 11.52
CA ASN A 456 -12.12 -33.14 11.06
C ASN A 456 -11.95 -34.55 11.68
N VAL A 457 -11.82 -35.56 10.82
CA VAL A 457 -11.67 -36.97 11.22
C VAL A 457 -10.32 -37.48 10.73
N THR A 458 -9.55 -38.07 11.64
CA THR A 458 -8.29 -38.77 11.32
C THR A 458 -8.49 -40.24 11.58
N PHE A 459 -8.18 -41.06 10.58
CA PHE A 459 -8.29 -42.52 10.61
C PHE A 459 -6.96 -43.18 10.94
#